data_62db08bb79d71447f3b7215fbf19125a
#
_entry.id   62db08bb79d71447f3b7215fbf19125a
#
_cell.length_a   1.000
_cell.length_b   1.000
_cell.length_c   1.000
_cell.angle_alpha   90.00
_cell.angle_beta   90.00
_cell.angle_gamma   90.00
#
_symmetry.space_group_name_H-M   'P 1'
#
loop_
_entity.id
_entity.type
_entity.pdbx_description
1 polymer ?
#
loop_
_entity_poly.entity_id
_entity_poly.type
_entity_poly.pdbx_seq_one_letter_code
_entity_poly.pdbx_strand_id
1 'polypeptide(L)'
;KYNVASCMKHYIGYGSTTTGKDRTPSIIPERVLRQFDLTIYEAAIKAGSKSVMVSSGEINGTPVHASKYLITDILKNELGFQGVVVTDWKDIIYLYTRHKVAENNRDAVKISVLAGVDMSMVPEDYTFYTDLLDLVNKGEVPMSRIDDAVTRILKMKFELNLFQSVVANLKDYPKFGSKEFIDVAYNAAAESITLLKNNNNVLPLNKNEKVLVTGATADSMKYLNGGWSYNWQGENSDTYAADKMTILEALQSKIGKQNVLYSPGADLANFDDAEISKTVEMAKGVSKIILCLGEKN
;
A
#
# COMPACT_ATOMS: atom_id res chain seq x y z
N LYS A 1 2.79 -25.94 3.92
CA LYS A 1 1.79 -25.60 4.93
C LYS A 1 0.78 -24.60 4.40
N TYR A 2 1.22 -23.45 3.90
CA TYR A 2 0.39 -22.46 3.26
C TYR A 2 0.96 -22.21 1.87
N ASN A 3 0.15 -22.46 0.82
CA ASN A 3 0.59 -22.29 -0.57
C ASN A 3 0.46 -20.83 -1.02
N VAL A 4 0.99 -19.91 -0.22
CA VAL A 4 0.99 -18.47 -0.50
C VAL A 4 2.41 -17.95 -0.33
N ALA A 5 2.96 -17.33 -1.36
CA ALA A 5 4.23 -16.63 -1.28
C ALA A 5 4.05 -15.24 -0.67
N SER A 6 4.91 -14.88 0.27
CA SER A 6 5.03 -13.49 0.71
C SER A 6 5.90 -12.69 -0.26
N CYS A 7 5.58 -11.39 -0.42
CA CYS A 7 6.40 -10.44 -1.14
C CYS A 7 6.85 -9.34 -0.19
N MET A 8 8.15 -9.30 0.11
CA MET A 8 8.73 -8.22 0.91
C MET A 8 8.73 -6.94 0.08
N LYS A 9 8.28 -5.82 0.68
CA LYS A 9 8.24 -4.55 -0.07
C LYS A 9 8.31 -3.32 0.83
N HIS A 10 8.77 -2.19 0.33
CA HIS A 10 9.40 -2.03 -0.98
C HIS A 10 10.90 -1.96 -0.79
N TYR A 11 11.65 -2.87 -1.43
CA TYR A 11 13.08 -2.98 -1.30
C TYR A 11 13.76 -1.89 -2.14
N ILE A 12 14.45 -0.90 -1.60
CA ILE A 12 14.87 -0.62 -0.24
C ILE A 12 14.77 0.90 -0.01
N GLY A 13 14.74 1.34 1.26
CA GLY A 13 14.75 2.78 1.59
C GLY A 13 13.42 3.49 1.40
N TYR A 14 12.32 2.76 1.19
CA TYR A 14 10.99 3.33 0.92
C TYR A 14 10.48 4.26 2.04
N GLY A 15 10.73 3.91 3.30
CA GLY A 15 10.32 4.72 4.46
C GLY A 15 11.24 5.90 4.80
N SER A 16 12.35 6.06 4.07
CA SER A 16 13.44 7.01 4.40
C SER A 16 13.55 8.15 3.40
N THR A 17 12.46 8.47 2.69
CA THR A 17 12.47 9.56 1.69
C THR A 17 12.69 10.92 2.33
N THR A 18 13.53 11.75 1.72
CA THR A 18 13.90 13.08 2.24
C THR A 18 12.70 14.01 2.41
N THR A 19 11.68 13.86 1.57
CA THR A 19 10.48 14.70 1.58
C THR A 19 9.33 14.11 2.39
N GLY A 20 9.42 12.85 2.81
CA GLY A 20 8.31 12.09 3.39
C GLY A 20 7.23 11.67 2.38
N LYS A 21 7.40 11.96 1.09
CA LYS A 21 6.43 11.63 0.04
C LYS A 21 6.83 10.37 -0.71
N ASP A 22 5.83 9.62 -1.15
CA ASP A 22 6.00 8.43 -1.97
C ASP A 22 6.85 8.70 -3.22
N ARG A 23 7.69 7.73 -3.58
CA ARG A 23 8.50 7.72 -4.81
C ARG A 23 9.46 8.91 -4.95
N THR A 24 9.84 9.55 -3.86
CA THR A 24 10.84 10.61 -3.85
C THR A 24 12.21 10.12 -3.37
N PRO A 25 13.29 10.85 -3.64
CA PRO A 25 14.64 10.42 -3.31
C PRO A 25 14.89 10.20 -1.81
N SER A 26 15.69 9.20 -1.51
CA SER A 26 16.24 8.93 -0.17
C SER A 26 17.75 9.16 -0.17
N ILE A 27 18.25 9.85 0.85
CA ILE A 27 19.68 10.03 1.09
C ILE A 27 20.04 9.24 2.34
N ILE A 28 20.64 8.07 2.15
CA ILE A 28 20.89 7.11 3.21
C ILE A 28 22.36 6.72 3.19
N PRO A 29 23.15 7.08 4.22
CA PRO A 29 24.51 6.58 4.36
C PRO A 29 24.54 5.05 4.38
N GLU A 30 25.54 4.44 3.74
CA GLU A 30 25.68 2.98 3.63
C GLU A 30 25.55 2.26 4.99
N ARG A 31 26.18 2.82 6.03
CA ARG A 31 26.08 2.27 7.38
C ARG A 31 24.64 2.25 7.91
N VAL A 32 23.88 3.31 7.65
CA VAL A 32 22.49 3.42 8.09
C VAL A 32 21.62 2.43 7.31
N LEU A 33 21.81 2.36 5.98
CA LEU A 33 21.12 1.39 5.12
C LEU A 33 21.32 -0.04 5.64
N ARG A 34 22.55 -0.42 5.96
CA ARG A 34 22.87 -1.76 6.46
C ARG A 34 22.33 -2.03 7.86
N GLN A 35 22.40 -1.04 8.74
CA GLN A 35 22.01 -1.20 10.14
C GLN A 35 20.48 -1.26 10.34
N PHE A 36 19.73 -0.49 9.57
CA PHE A 36 18.29 -0.33 9.78
C PHE A 36 17.45 -0.90 8.64
N ASP A 37 17.75 -0.53 7.39
CA ASP A 37 16.89 -0.92 6.27
C ASP A 37 17.11 -2.39 5.85
N LEU A 38 18.37 -2.88 5.79
CA LEU A 38 18.66 -4.24 5.33
C LEU A 38 18.30 -5.32 6.34
N THR A 39 18.36 -5.03 7.64
CA THR A 39 18.12 -6.03 8.69
C THR A 39 16.73 -6.66 8.62
N ILE A 40 15.71 -5.87 8.25
CA ILE A 40 14.33 -6.37 8.11
C ILE A 40 14.20 -7.32 6.92
N TYR A 41 14.89 -7.04 5.81
CA TYR A 41 14.90 -7.93 4.64
C TYR A 41 15.70 -9.20 4.91
N GLU A 42 16.83 -9.10 5.59
CA GLU A 42 17.59 -10.28 6.02
C GLU A 42 16.75 -11.21 6.89
N ALA A 43 16.01 -10.68 7.86
CA ALA A 43 15.11 -11.44 8.70
C ALA A 43 13.99 -12.12 7.90
N ALA A 44 13.39 -11.39 6.95
CA ALA A 44 12.33 -11.92 6.09
C ALA A 44 12.85 -13.00 5.11
N ILE A 45 14.05 -12.83 4.58
CA ILE A 45 14.74 -13.87 3.76
C ILE A 45 14.96 -15.14 4.57
N LYS A 46 15.51 -15.01 5.78
CA LYS A 46 15.71 -16.15 6.70
C LYS A 46 14.38 -16.83 7.07
N ALA A 47 13.29 -16.08 7.17
CA ALA A 47 11.95 -16.62 7.39
C ALA A 47 11.33 -17.28 6.14
N GLY A 48 11.99 -17.23 4.98
CA GLY A 48 11.61 -17.95 3.76
C GLY A 48 10.71 -17.15 2.80
N SER A 49 10.79 -15.82 2.79
CA SER A 49 10.09 -15.01 1.79
C SER A 49 10.49 -15.40 0.37
N LYS A 50 9.49 -15.49 -0.53
CA LYS A 50 9.66 -16.03 -1.88
C LYS A 50 9.82 -14.97 -2.95
N SER A 51 9.44 -13.73 -2.67
CA SER A 51 9.60 -12.63 -3.62
C SER A 51 9.89 -11.31 -2.91
N VAL A 52 10.44 -10.38 -3.67
CA VAL A 52 10.70 -9.02 -3.24
C VAL A 52 10.25 -8.06 -4.33
N MET A 53 9.54 -6.99 -3.94
CA MET A 53 9.20 -5.89 -4.82
C MET A 53 10.18 -4.73 -4.58
N VAL A 54 10.77 -4.26 -5.68
CA VAL A 54 11.76 -3.17 -5.63
C VAL A 54 11.07 -1.84 -5.36
N SER A 55 11.72 -0.95 -4.60
CA SER A 55 11.20 0.39 -4.32
C SER A 55 11.24 1.29 -5.55
N SER A 56 10.16 2.03 -5.77
CA SER A 56 10.04 3.04 -6.83
C SER A 56 10.90 4.29 -6.63
N GLY A 57 11.58 4.38 -5.50
CA GLY A 57 12.46 5.51 -5.18
C GLY A 57 13.88 5.33 -5.72
N GLU A 58 14.72 6.27 -5.31
CA GLU A 58 16.15 6.24 -5.54
C GLU A 58 16.91 6.40 -4.23
N ILE A 59 18.07 5.80 -4.14
CA ILE A 59 18.97 5.94 -3.00
C ILE A 59 20.25 6.64 -3.46
N ASN A 60 20.56 7.76 -2.81
CA ASN A 60 21.77 8.53 -3.09
C ASN A 60 21.92 8.87 -4.58
N GLY A 61 20.81 9.22 -5.26
CA GLY A 61 20.77 9.59 -6.67
C GLY A 61 20.73 8.41 -7.66
N THR A 62 20.64 7.16 -7.19
CA THR A 62 20.51 5.99 -8.06
C THR A 62 19.14 5.35 -7.88
N PRO A 63 18.30 5.24 -8.93
CA PRO A 63 17.05 4.48 -8.87
C PRO A 63 17.32 3.04 -8.47
N VAL A 64 16.55 2.50 -7.52
CA VAL A 64 16.80 1.13 -7.02
C VAL A 64 16.68 0.11 -8.15
N HIS A 65 15.75 0.29 -9.09
CA HIS A 65 15.58 -0.56 -10.28
C HIS A 65 16.77 -0.55 -11.25
N ALA A 66 17.65 0.44 -11.17
CA ALA A 66 18.88 0.54 -11.95
C ALA A 66 20.14 0.08 -11.18
N SER A 67 20.00 -0.21 -9.89
CA SER A 67 21.12 -0.47 -9.02
C SER A 67 21.49 -1.95 -8.97
N LYS A 68 22.47 -2.35 -9.79
CA LYS A 68 23.10 -3.68 -9.69
C LYS A 68 23.62 -3.94 -8.28
N TYR A 69 24.21 -2.93 -7.65
CA TYR A 69 24.75 -3.02 -6.30
C TYR A 69 23.66 -3.46 -5.28
N LEU A 70 22.51 -2.78 -5.27
CA LEU A 70 21.45 -3.11 -4.31
C LEU A 70 20.77 -4.44 -4.65
N ILE A 71 20.46 -4.70 -5.92
CA ILE A 71 19.66 -5.87 -6.31
C ILE A 71 20.54 -7.13 -6.43
N THR A 72 21.65 -7.06 -7.15
CA THR A 72 22.49 -8.23 -7.39
C THR A 72 23.50 -8.42 -6.26
N ASP A 73 24.30 -7.40 -5.97
CA ASP A 73 25.45 -7.60 -5.09
C ASP A 73 25.02 -7.75 -3.63
N ILE A 74 24.10 -6.91 -3.13
CA ILE A 74 23.57 -7.05 -1.76
C ILE A 74 22.46 -8.09 -1.68
N LEU A 75 21.33 -7.90 -2.36
CA LEU A 75 20.15 -8.75 -2.14
C LEU A 75 20.41 -10.21 -2.57
N LYS A 76 20.84 -10.42 -3.83
CA LYS A 76 21.00 -11.79 -4.35
C LYS A 76 22.26 -12.48 -3.83
N ASN A 77 23.40 -11.77 -3.79
CA ASN A 77 24.68 -12.39 -3.45
C ASN A 77 24.96 -12.33 -1.94
N GLU A 78 25.00 -11.15 -1.32
CA GLU A 78 25.38 -11.00 0.08
C GLU A 78 24.31 -11.60 1.02
N LEU A 79 23.03 -11.26 0.82
CA LEU A 79 21.93 -11.80 1.62
C LEU A 79 21.46 -13.18 1.15
N GLY A 80 21.96 -13.68 0.03
CA GLY A 80 21.66 -15.02 -0.50
C GLY A 80 20.21 -15.20 -0.96
N PHE A 81 19.52 -14.15 -1.37
CA PHE A 81 18.12 -14.22 -1.77
C PHE A 81 17.91 -15.04 -3.04
N GLN A 82 17.18 -16.15 -2.92
CA GLN A 82 16.91 -17.10 -4.02
C GLN A 82 15.53 -16.92 -4.66
N GLY A 83 14.71 -16.00 -4.16
CA GLY A 83 13.37 -15.72 -4.67
C GLY A 83 13.35 -14.80 -5.88
N VAL A 84 12.15 -14.38 -6.27
CA VAL A 84 11.87 -13.55 -7.43
C VAL A 84 11.98 -12.07 -7.08
N VAL A 85 12.71 -11.31 -7.88
CA VAL A 85 12.76 -9.84 -7.81
C VAL A 85 11.80 -9.26 -8.83
N VAL A 86 10.70 -8.66 -8.34
CA VAL A 86 9.68 -8.01 -9.18
C VAL A 86 9.77 -6.48 -9.03
N THR A 87 9.45 -5.75 -10.11
CA THR A 87 9.34 -4.28 -10.04
C THR A 87 8.09 -3.85 -9.28
N ASP A 88 8.03 -2.60 -8.88
CA ASP A 88 6.76 -1.94 -8.64
C ASP A 88 6.13 -1.47 -9.98
N TRP A 89 4.98 -0.79 -9.91
CA TRP A 89 4.12 -0.44 -11.05
C TRP A 89 4.80 0.54 -12.00
N LYS A 90 5.04 0.11 -13.25
CA LYS A 90 5.67 0.90 -14.33
C LYS A 90 7.11 1.35 -14.06
N ASP A 91 7.81 0.83 -13.08
CA ASP A 91 9.07 1.43 -12.65
C ASP A 91 10.23 1.24 -13.62
N ILE A 92 10.15 0.27 -14.55
CA ILE A 92 11.17 0.19 -15.60
C ILE A 92 11.07 1.39 -16.55
N ILE A 93 9.87 1.71 -17.04
CA ILE A 93 9.70 2.88 -17.93
C ILE A 93 10.00 4.19 -17.20
N TYR A 94 9.87 4.23 -15.88
CA TYR A 94 10.22 5.41 -15.08
C TYR A 94 11.74 5.68 -15.05
N LEU A 95 12.60 4.72 -15.32
CA LEU A 95 14.04 4.98 -15.50
C LEU A 95 14.28 5.96 -16.66
N TYR A 96 13.47 5.90 -17.71
CA TYR A 96 13.48 6.83 -18.84
C TYR A 96 12.61 8.08 -18.57
N THR A 97 11.33 7.90 -18.22
CA THR A 97 10.37 9.00 -18.22
C THR A 97 10.47 9.91 -17.00
N ARG A 98 10.91 9.37 -15.85
CA ARG A 98 10.97 10.08 -14.58
C ARG A 98 12.38 10.32 -14.10
N HIS A 99 13.17 9.26 -13.89
CA HIS A 99 14.52 9.33 -13.33
C HIS A 99 15.56 9.83 -14.32
N LYS A 100 15.29 9.75 -15.63
CA LYS A 100 16.17 10.23 -16.71
C LYS A 100 17.56 9.59 -16.71
N VAL A 101 17.66 8.34 -16.25
CA VAL A 101 18.89 7.54 -16.25
C VAL A 101 18.98 6.58 -17.45
N ALA A 102 17.94 6.49 -18.25
CA ALA A 102 17.89 5.74 -19.49
C ALA A 102 17.55 6.68 -20.66
N GLU A 103 18.07 6.38 -21.85
CA GLU A 103 17.84 7.20 -23.06
C GLU A 103 16.43 6.97 -23.65
N ASN A 104 15.90 5.77 -23.51
CA ASN A 104 14.61 5.34 -24.01
C ASN A 104 14.10 4.10 -23.23
N ASN A 105 12.92 3.59 -23.59
CA ASN A 105 12.34 2.43 -22.89
C ASN A 105 13.20 1.17 -23.02
N ARG A 106 13.76 0.91 -24.21
CA ARG A 106 14.61 -0.23 -24.47
C ARG A 106 15.89 -0.21 -23.57
N ASP A 107 16.48 0.96 -23.41
CA ASP A 107 17.64 1.15 -22.52
C ASP A 107 17.24 0.96 -21.05
N ALA A 108 16.07 1.46 -20.65
CA ALA A 108 15.51 1.23 -19.31
C ALA A 108 15.32 -0.28 -19.00
N VAL A 109 14.81 -1.06 -19.96
CA VAL A 109 14.71 -2.52 -19.87
C VAL A 109 16.09 -3.15 -19.70
N LYS A 110 17.07 -2.77 -20.51
CA LYS A 110 18.45 -3.25 -20.41
C LYS A 110 19.04 -3.01 -19.02
N ILE A 111 18.99 -1.77 -18.55
CA ILE A 111 19.53 -1.36 -17.24
C ILE A 111 18.91 -2.19 -16.12
N SER A 112 17.59 -2.30 -16.06
CA SER A 112 16.89 -2.97 -14.97
C SER A 112 17.12 -4.48 -14.97
N VAL A 113 17.10 -5.13 -16.13
CA VAL A 113 17.34 -6.59 -16.26
C VAL A 113 18.77 -6.92 -15.87
N LEU A 114 19.75 -6.13 -16.32
CA LEU A 114 21.15 -6.31 -15.95
C LEU A 114 21.43 -5.98 -14.47
N ALA A 115 20.62 -5.07 -13.86
CA ALA A 115 20.71 -4.83 -12.43
C ALA A 115 20.21 -6.04 -11.59
N GLY A 116 19.42 -6.95 -12.17
CA GLY A 116 18.98 -8.17 -11.50
C GLY A 116 17.48 -8.31 -11.31
N VAL A 117 16.65 -7.46 -11.92
CA VAL A 117 15.20 -7.61 -11.93
C VAL A 117 14.80 -8.85 -12.72
N ASP A 118 13.92 -9.68 -12.15
CA ASP A 118 13.49 -10.95 -12.75
C ASP A 118 12.12 -10.85 -13.42
N MET A 119 11.24 -9.97 -12.94
CA MET A 119 9.88 -9.83 -13.43
C MET A 119 9.48 -8.36 -13.47
N SER A 120 8.90 -7.91 -14.58
CA SER A 120 8.38 -6.56 -14.74
C SER A 120 6.89 -6.50 -14.47
N MET A 121 6.45 -5.51 -13.68
CA MET A 121 5.05 -5.16 -13.49
C MET A 121 4.65 -4.11 -14.52
N VAL A 122 4.30 -4.59 -15.72
CA VAL A 122 3.90 -3.76 -16.89
C VAL A 122 2.39 -3.93 -17.12
N PRO A 123 1.57 -2.95 -16.77
CA PRO A 123 0.11 -3.13 -16.74
C PRO A 123 -0.60 -2.94 -18.08
N GLU A 124 0.01 -2.25 -19.04
CA GLU A 124 -0.74 -1.65 -20.15
C GLU A 124 -0.33 -2.15 -21.52
N ASP A 125 0.90 -2.66 -21.69
CA ASP A 125 1.41 -3.06 -23.00
C ASP A 125 2.49 -4.17 -22.91
N TYR A 126 3.00 -4.59 -24.06
CA TYR A 126 4.02 -5.63 -24.18
C TYR A 126 5.41 -5.07 -24.55
N THR A 127 5.65 -3.77 -24.43
CA THR A 127 6.93 -3.16 -24.85
C THR A 127 8.11 -3.70 -24.10
N PHE A 128 7.97 -4.01 -22.81
CA PHE A 128 9.02 -4.69 -22.04
C PHE A 128 9.45 -6.00 -22.70
N TYR A 129 8.49 -6.83 -23.14
CA TYR A 129 8.79 -8.10 -23.76
C TYR A 129 9.50 -7.93 -25.11
N THR A 130 8.99 -7.04 -25.96
CA THR A 130 9.56 -6.80 -27.29
C THR A 130 10.96 -6.21 -27.23
N ASP A 131 11.18 -5.26 -26.30
CA ASP A 131 12.49 -4.65 -26.07
C ASP A 131 13.50 -5.67 -25.49
N LEU A 132 13.07 -6.49 -24.52
CA LEU A 132 13.92 -7.53 -23.95
C LEU A 132 14.31 -8.59 -24.98
N LEU A 133 13.37 -9.01 -25.82
CA LEU A 133 13.64 -9.98 -26.90
C LEU A 133 14.68 -9.45 -27.88
N ASP A 134 14.56 -8.17 -28.29
CA ASP A 134 15.54 -7.51 -29.16
C ASP A 134 16.92 -7.41 -28.50
N LEU A 135 16.98 -7.05 -27.21
CA LEU A 135 18.22 -6.98 -26.43
C LEU A 135 18.94 -8.33 -26.36
N VAL A 136 18.20 -9.42 -26.16
CA VAL A 136 18.75 -10.77 -26.10
C VAL A 136 19.25 -11.20 -27.49
N ASN A 137 18.45 -11.00 -28.55
CA ASN A 137 18.82 -11.34 -29.91
C ASN A 137 20.08 -10.61 -30.41
N LYS A 138 20.31 -9.39 -29.91
CA LYS A 138 21.51 -8.58 -30.19
C LYS A 138 22.70 -8.89 -29.27
N GLY A 139 22.53 -9.79 -28.30
CA GLY A 139 23.56 -10.15 -27.32
C GLY A 139 23.86 -9.07 -26.27
N GLU A 140 23.00 -8.06 -26.14
CA GLU A 140 23.17 -6.98 -25.17
C GLU A 140 22.71 -7.40 -23.75
N VAL A 141 21.80 -8.36 -23.68
CA VAL A 141 21.43 -9.08 -22.43
C VAL A 141 21.77 -10.56 -22.63
N PRO A 142 22.65 -11.13 -21.81
CA PRO A 142 23.05 -12.52 -21.98
C PRO A 142 21.92 -13.49 -21.63
N MET A 143 21.80 -14.59 -22.37
CA MET A 143 20.78 -15.61 -22.12
C MET A 143 20.84 -16.15 -20.69
N SER A 144 22.02 -16.26 -20.09
CA SER A 144 22.18 -16.69 -18.69
C SER A 144 21.43 -15.81 -17.68
N ARG A 145 21.24 -14.50 -17.99
CA ARG A 145 20.43 -13.61 -17.15
C ARG A 145 18.94 -13.94 -17.26
N ILE A 146 18.50 -14.33 -18.47
CA ILE A 146 17.12 -14.77 -18.70
C ILE A 146 16.88 -16.11 -18.00
N ASP A 147 17.81 -17.06 -18.14
CA ASP A 147 17.74 -18.37 -17.49
C ASP A 147 17.65 -18.24 -15.96
N ASP A 148 18.44 -17.33 -15.33
CA ASP A 148 18.34 -17.06 -13.89
C ASP A 148 16.94 -16.53 -13.52
N ALA A 149 16.41 -15.55 -14.26
CA ALA A 149 15.07 -14.98 -13.98
C ALA A 149 13.97 -16.04 -14.12
N VAL A 150 13.98 -16.78 -15.22
CA VAL A 150 12.99 -17.83 -15.50
C VAL A 150 13.08 -18.94 -14.46
N THR A 151 14.28 -19.35 -14.08
CA THR A 151 14.50 -20.37 -13.05
C THR A 151 13.89 -19.95 -11.71
N ARG A 152 14.09 -18.71 -11.27
CA ARG A 152 13.51 -18.17 -10.04
C ARG A 152 11.98 -18.16 -10.07
N ILE A 153 11.40 -17.68 -11.17
CA ILE A 153 9.95 -17.61 -11.37
C ILE A 153 9.33 -19.01 -11.39
N LEU A 154 9.89 -19.94 -12.19
CA LEU A 154 9.37 -21.30 -12.31
C LEU A 154 9.54 -22.07 -10.99
N LYS A 155 10.67 -21.94 -10.31
CA LYS A 155 10.89 -22.54 -9.00
C LYS A 155 9.80 -22.13 -8.01
N MET A 156 9.52 -20.82 -7.90
CA MET A 156 8.44 -20.31 -7.03
C MET A 156 7.09 -20.91 -7.41
N LYS A 157 6.75 -20.96 -8.71
CA LYS A 157 5.49 -21.55 -9.20
C LYS A 157 5.38 -23.05 -8.86
N PHE A 158 6.47 -23.83 -9.00
CA PHE A 158 6.49 -25.24 -8.60
C PHE A 158 6.35 -25.42 -7.09
N GLU A 159 7.05 -24.62 -6.28
CA GLU A 159 6.97 -24.67 -4.82
C GLU A 159 5.57 -24.33 -4.30
N LEU A 160 4.82 -23.49 -5.03
CA LEU A 160 3.44 -23.09 -4.71
C LEU A 160 2.39 -24.03 -5.33
N ASN A 161 2.81 -25.05 -6.08
CA ASN A 161 1.93 -26.00 -6.76
C ASN A 161 0.96 -25.36 -7.79
N LEU A 162 1.36 -24.23 -8.41
CA LEU A 162 0.49 -23.48 -9.31
C LEU A 162 0.19 -24.15 -10.65
N PHE A 163 0.95 -25.21 -11.02
CA PHE A 163 0.70 -25.97 -12.23
C PHE A 163 -0.38 -27.07 -12.04
N GLN A 164 -0.75 -27.38 -10.81
CA GLN A 164 -1.72 -28.43 -10.49
C GLN A 164 -3.05 -27.87 -10.02
N SER A 165 -3.04 -26.69 -9.36
CA SER A 165 -4.27 -26.06 -8.87
C SER A 165 -4.14 -24.53 -8.99
N VAL A 166 -4.82 -23.96 -9.99
CA VAL A 166 -4.75 -22.52 -10.30
C VAL A 166 -5.91 -21.71 -9.71
N VAL A 167 -7.00 -22.36 -9.28
CA VAL A 167 -8.21 -21.70 -8.80
C VAL A 167 -8.56 -22.19 -7.41
N ALA A 168 -8.67 -21.26 -6.46
CA ALA A 168 -9.17 -21.54 -5.12
C ALA A 168 -10.69 -21.71 -5.16
N ASN A 169 -11.21 -22.76 -4.53
CA ASN A 169 -12.64 -22.93 -4.32
C ASN A 169 -13.00 -22.38 -2.94
N LEU A 170 -13.91 -21.39 -2.88
CA LEU A 170 -14.34 -20.78 -1.61
C LEU A 170 -14.91 -21.80 -0.62
N LYS A 171 -15.44 -22.92 -1.07
CA LYS A 171 -15.93 -24.00 -0.20
C LYS A 171 -14.85 -24.62 0.67
N ASP A 172 -13.58 -24.55 0.23
CA ASP A 172 -12.42 -25.04 0.98
C ASP A 172 -11.96 -24.06 2.07
N TYR A 173 -12.58 -22.87 2.11
CA TYR A 173 -12.25 -21.78 3.05
C TYR A 173 -13.48 -21.34 3.86
N PRO A 174 -14.08 -22.21 4.69
CA PRO A 174 -15.34 -21.92 5.39
C PRO A 174 -15.25 -20.74 6.38
N LYS A 175 -14.04 -20.36 6.77
CA LYS A 175 -13.82 -19.19 7.63
C LYS A 175 -13.75 -17.85 6.86
N PHE A 176 -13.69 -17.87 5.53
CA PHE A 176 -13.69 -16.65 4.75
C PHE A 176 -15.00 -15.88 4.93
N GLY A 177 -14.91 -14.65 5.44
CA GLY A 177 -16.09 -13.83 5.78
C GLY A 177 -16.93 -14.35 6.96
N SER A 178 -16.42 -15.31 7.75
CA SER A 178 -17.12 -15.85 8.91
C SER A 178 -17.27 -14.82 10.05
N LYS A 179 -18.25 -15.07 10.92
CA LYS A 179 -18.43 -14.26 12.14
C LYS A 179 -17.15 -14.22 13.00
N GLU A 180 -16.41 -15.33 13.11
CA GLU A 180 -15.14 -15.40 13.82
C GLU A 180 -14.14 -14.34 13.27
N PHE A 181 -13.99 -14.25 11.95
CA PHE A 181 -13.07 -13.29 11.34
C PHE A 181 -13.57 -11.85 11.44
N ILE A 182 -14.89 -11.64 11.35
CA ILE A 182 -15.51 -10.33 11.57
C ILE A 182 -15.27 -9.86 13.00
N ASP A 183 -15.42 -10.73 14.01
CA ASP A 183 -15.19 -10.40 15.43
C ASP A 183 -13.70 -10.06 15.69
N VAL A 184 -12.76 -10.77 15.05
CA VAL A 184 -11.33 -10.44 15.14
C VAL A 184 -11.05 -9.06 14.54
N ALA A 185 -11.59 -8.77 13.36
CA ALA A 185 -11.43 -7.45 12.73
C ALA A 185 -12.05 -6.32 13.56
N TYR A 186 -13.23 -6.55 14.14
CA TYR A 186 -13.87 -5.61 15.04
C TYR A 186 -13.02 -5.32 16.29
N ASN A 187 -12.50 -6.36 16.94
CA ASN A 187 -11.67 -6.19 18.11
C ASN A 187 -10.37 -5.46 17.79
N ALA A 188 -9.72 -5.80 16.68
CA ALA A 188 -8.52 -5.10 16.23
C ALA A 188 -8.79 -3.60 15.96
N ALA A 189 -9.90 -3.28 15.30
CA ALA A 189 -10.34 -1.90 15.09
C ALA A 189 -10.63 -1.18 16.41
N ALA A 190 -11.34 -1.82 17.35
CA ALA A 190 -11.66 -1.24 18.64
C ALA A 190 -10.39 -0.95 19.46
N GLU A 191 -9.40 -1.85 19.46
CA GLU A 191 -8.13 -1.68 20.17
C GLU A 191 -7.23 -0.61 19.51
N SER A 192 -7.39 -0.35 18.21
CA SER A 192 -6.63 0.69 17.51
C SER A 192 -7.08 2.11 17.84
N ILE A 193 -8.30 2.29 18.35
CA ILE A 193 -8.84 3.61 18.71
C ILE A 193 -8.14 4.13 19.96
N THR A 194 -7.39 5.23 19.80
CA THR A 194 -6.56 5.80 20.85
C THR A 194 -7.21 7.04 21.46
N LEU A 195 -7.48 7.03 22.76
CA LEU A 195 -7.96 8.19 23.50
C LEU A 195 -6.79 9.10 23.85
N LEU A 196 -6.61 10.19 23.09
CA LEU A 196 -5.50 11.13 23.31
C LEU A 196 -5.77 12.11 24.46
N LYS A 197 -7.05 12.48 24.70
CA LYS A 197 -7.43 13.47 25.70
C LYS A 197 -8.90 13.29 26.09
N ASN A 198 -9.20 13.35 27.38
CA ASN A 198 -10.57 13.34 27.90
C ASN A 198 -10.70 14.25 29.13
N ASN A 199 -10.49 15.56 28.94
CA ASN A 199 -10.64 16.54 30.01
C ASN A 199 -12.11 16.69 30.40
N ASN A 200 -12.37 16.87 31.68
CA ASN A 200 -13.72 17.05 32.24
C ASN A 200 -14.69 15.90 31.94
N ASN A 201 -14.18 14.70 31.66
CA ASN A 201 -14.98 13.52 31.37
C ASN A 201 -16.01 13.76 30.24
N VAL A 202 -15.58 14.39 29.13
CA VAL A 202 -16.44 14.63 27.96
C VAL A 202 -16.93 13.30 27.38
N LEU A 203 -16.11 12.26 27.42
CA LEU A 203 -16.46 10.90 27.07
C LEU A 203 -16.58 10.03 28.35
N PRO A 204 -17.50 9.04 28.35
CA PRO A 204 -18.43 8.67 27.27
C PRO A 204 -19.57 9.68 27.09
N LEU A 205 -20.16 9.68 25.84
CA LEU A 205 -21.32 10.50 25.56
C LEU A 205 -22.57 9.99 26.33
N ASN A 206 -23.40 10.90 26.80
CA ASN A 206 -24.69 10.52 27.35
C ASN A 206 -25.68 10.20 26.19
N LYS A 207 -26.39 9.08 26.28
CA LYS A 207 -27.32 8.63 25.26
C LYS A 207 -28.51 9.56 25.03
N ASN A 208 -28.83 10.39 26.00
CA ASN A 208 -29.96 11.33 25.91
C ASN A 208 -29.53 12.77 25.52
N GLU A 209 -28.25 12.94 25.22
CA GLU A 209 -27.68 14.24 24.92
C GLU A 209 -27.76 14.54 23.41
N LYS A 210 -28.14 15.78 23.06
CA LYS A 210 -28.07 16.23 21.67
C LYS A 210 -26.62 16.58 21.30
N VAL A 211 -26.16 16.02 20.20
CA VAL A 211 -24.83 16.29 19.66
C VAL A 211 -24.90 16.76 18.21
N LEU A 212 -23.93 17.56 17.81
CA LEU A 212 -23.69 17.86 16.40
C LEU A 212 -22.54 16.99 15.90
N VAL A 213 -22.77 16.23 14.85
CA VAL A 213 -21.74 15.52 14.10
C VAL A 213 -21.40 16.34 12.86
N THR A 214 -20.13 16.58 12.63
CA THR A 214 -19.67 17.40 11.49
C THR A 214 -18.30 16.95 11.02
N GLY A 215 -17.90 17.39 9.82
CA GLY A 215 -16.65 17.08 9.17
C GLY A 215 -16.83 16.11 8.00
N ALA A 216 -15.98 16.28 7.00
CA ALA A 216 -16.05 15.57 5.72
C ALA A 216 -15.99 14.04 5.84
N THR A 217 -15.41 13.51 6.91
CA THR A 217 -15.24 12.07 7.12
C THR A 217 -16.34 11.44 7.97
N ALA A 218 -17.30 12.23 8.47
CA ALA A 218 -18.35 11.74 9.35
C ALA A 218 -19.30 10.76 8.68
N ASP A 219 -19.61 10.98 7.40
CA ASP A 219 -20.59 10.22 6.62
C ASP A 219 -19.98 9.72 5.31
N SER A 220 -18.89 9.00 5.40
CA SER A 220 -18.20 8.40 4.25
C SER A 220 -17.39 7.15 4.63
N MET A 221 -17.70 6.03 4.01
CA MET A 221 -16.93 4.80 4.15
C MET A 221 -15.58 4.89 3.47
N LYS A 222 -15.45 5.71 2.42
CA LYS A 222 -14.19 5.96 1.74
C LYS A 222 -13.10 6.44 2.71
N TYR A 223 -13.44 7.40 3.57
CA TYR A 223 -12.48 7.96 4.54
C TYR A 223 -12.27 7.09 5.78
N LEU A 224 -13.19 6.16 6.06
CA LEU A 224 -13.02 5.16 7.12
C LEU A 224 -12.10 4.01 6.71
N ASN A 225 -12.11 3.64 5.44
CA ASN A 225 -11.39 2.47 4.96
C ASN A 225 -9.94 2.77 4.54
N GLY A 226 -9.68 3.86 3.86
CA GLY A 226 -8.37 4.18 3.34
C GLY A 226 -7.88 3.27 2.22
N GLY A 227 -6.61 3.37 1.87
CA GLY A 227 -5.99 2.60 0.80
C GLY A 227 -5.98 1.08 1.04
N TRP A 228 -6.02 0.30 -0.06
CA TRP A 228 -6.10 -1.16 -0.07
C TRP A 228 -7.36 -1.76 0.58
N SER A 229 -8.40 -0.95 0.75
CA SER A 229 -9.73 -1.41 1.13
C SER A 229 -10.59 -1.51 -0.12
N TYR A 230 -10.97 -2.73 -0.52
CA TYR A 230 -11.69 -3.11 -1.75
C TYR A 230 -10.94 -2.83 -3.05
N ASN A 231 -10.28 -1.70 -3.19
CA ASN A 231 -9.40 -1.35 -4.31
C ASN A 231 -8.14 -0.61 -3.82
N TRP A 232 -7.24 -0.23 -4.75
CA TRP A 232 -5.93 0.31 -4.39
C TRP A 232 -6.01 1.55 -3.51
N GLN A 233 -6.81 2.55 -3.88
CA GLN A 233 -6.90 3.80 -3.11
C GLN A 233 -8.14 3.87 -2.20
N GLY A 234 -9.00 2.86 -2.20
CA GLY A 234 -10.22 2.83 -1.39
C GLY A 234 -11.32 3.79 -1.88
N GLU A 235 -11.18 4.39 -3.08
CA GLU A 235 -12.04 5.46 -3.56
C GLU A 235 -13.50 5.05 -3.77
N ASN A 236 -13.78 3.78 -3.97
CA ASN A 236 -15.12 3.23 -4.18
C ASN A 236 -15.71 2.56 -2.93
N SER A 237 -15.11 2.78 -1.76
CA SER A 237 -15.55 2.11 -0.53
C SER A 237 -16.98 2.45 -0.12
N ASP A 238 -17.49 3.64 -0.44
CA ASP A 238 -18.89 4.00 -0.20
C ASP A 238 -19.86 3.06 -0.94
N THR A 239 -19.49 2.59 -2.13
CA THR A 239 -20.27 1.60 -2.88
C THR A 239 -20.09 0.16 -2.36
N TYR A 240 -18.84 -0.25 -2.13
CA TYR A 240 -18.53 -1.63 -1.74
C TYR A 240 -18.89 -1.94 -0.29
N ALA A 241 -18.89 -0.96 0.58
CA ALA A 241 -19.22 -1.08 2.00
C ALA A 241 -20.61 -0.49 2.35
N ALA A 242 -21.53 -0.45 1.39
CA ALA A 242 -22.87 0.11 1.58
C ALA A 242 -23.71 -0.62 2.66
N ASP A 243 -23.31 -1.82 3.07
CA ASP A 243 -23.88 -2.59 4.18
C ASP A 243 -23.27 -2.25 5.55
N LYS A 244 -22.28 -1.37 5.61
CA LYS A 244 -21.60 -0.94 6.84
C LYS A 244 -22.07 0.46 7.24
N MET A 245 -21.92 0.77 8.53
CA MET A 245 -22.31 2.07 9.07
C MET A 245 -21.15 3.06 9.01
N THR A 246 -21.44 4.27 8.58
CA THR A 246 -20.57 5.43 8.77
C THR A 246 -20.50 5.86 10.25
N ILE A 247 -19.62 6.78 10.61
CA ILE A 247 -19.56 7.32 11.98
C ILE A 247 -20.92 7.98 12.33
N LEU A 248 -21.49 8.74 11.41
CA LEU A 248 -22.79 9.38 11.58
C LEU A 248 -23.89 8.36 11.87
N GLU A 249 -23.99 7.32 11.04
CA GLU A 249 -25.01 6.27 11.18
C GLU A 249 -24.81 5.46 12.47
N ALA A 250 -23.58 5.15 12.83
CA ALA A 250 -23.26 4.45 14.06
C ALA A 250 -23.67 5.28 15.30
N LEU A 251 -23.44 6.57 15.30
CA LEU A 251 -23.88 7.46 16.37
C LEU A 251 -25.41 7.54 16.42
N GLN A 252 -26.08 7.72 15.28
CA GLN A 252 -27.55 7.71 15.20
C GLN A 252 -28.15 6.40 15.73
N SER A 253 -27.51 5.28 15.44
CA SER A 253 -27.93 3.97 15.98
C SER A 253 -27.74 3.85 17.49
N LYS A 254 -26.68 4.46 18.06
CA LYS A 254 -26.31 4.34 19.48
C LYS A 254 -27.10 5.25 20.41
N ILE A 255 -27.34 6.51 19.99
CA ILE A 255 -27.95 7.54 20.84
C ILE A 255 -29.31 8.03 20.32
N GLY A 256 -29.79 7.49 19.22
CA GLY A 256 -31.04 7.86 18.55
C GLY A 256 -30.89 9.00 17.54
N LYS A 257 -31.50 8.84 16.38
CA LYS A 257 -31.42 9.79 15.26
C LYS A 257 -31.87 11.20 15.66
N GLN A 258 -32.85 11.31 16.54
CA GLN A 258 -33.39 12.60 17.05
C GLN A 258 -32.40 13.39 17.90
N ASN A 259 -31.37 12.72 18.42
CA ASN A 259 -30.32 13.32 19.25
C ASN A 259 -29.07 13.71 18.44
N VAL A 260 -29.02 13.38 17.15
CA VAL A 260 -27.85 13.62 16.29
C VAL A 260 -28.21 14.64 15.22
N LEU A 261 -27.71 15.87 15.36
CA LEU A 261 -27.70 16.85 14.29
C LEU A 261 -26.49 16.54 13.38
N TYR A 262 -26.64 16.80 12.09
CA TYR A 262 -25.55 16.61 11.13
C TYR A 262 -25.41 17.82 10.19
N SER A 263 -24.18 18.22 9.97
CA SER A 263 -23.78 19.13 8.90
C SER A 263 -22.40 18.68 8.38
N PRO A 264 -22.17 18.59 7.07
CA PRO A 264 -20.86 18.18 6.53
C PRO A 264 -19.74 19.17 6.92
N GLY A 265 -20.06 20.44 7.14
CA GLY A 265 -19.08 21.47 7.46
C GLY A 265 -18.22 21.82 6.25
N ALA A 266 -16.98 21.36 6.24
CA ALA A 266 -16.07 21.56 5.12
C ALA A 266 -15.76 20.23 4.42
N ASP A 267 -15.62 20.24 3.09
CA ASP A 267 -15.08 19.14 2.33
C ASP A 267 -13.54 19.12 2.42
N LEU A 268 -12.91 17.95 2.21
CA LEU A 268 -11.46 17.81 2.16
C LEU A 268 -10.82 18.47 0.92
N ALA A 269 -11.60 18.78 -0.11
CA ALA A 269 -11.12 19.38 -1.35
C ALA A 269 -11.49 20.84 -1.50
N ASN A 270 -12.65 21.23 -0.99
CA ASN A 270 -13.23 22.55 -1.18
C ASN A 270 -13.72 23.12 0.15
N PHE A 271 -13.30 24.34 0.45
CA PHE A 271 -13.80 25.07 1.60
C PHE A 271 -15.02 25.90 1.16
N ASP A 272 -16.15 25.67 1.83
CA ASP A 272 -17.35 26.45 1.63
C ASP A 272 -17.67 27.22 2.93
N ASP A 273 -17.41 28.53 2.92
CA ASP A 273 -17.62 29.38 4.08
C ASP A 273 -19.10 29.46 4.51
N ALA A 274 -20.03 29.28 3.57
CA ALA A 274 -21.46 29.28 3.88
C ALA A 274 -21.84 28.01 4.66
N GLU A 275 -21.32 26.84 4.27
CA GLU A 275 -21.58 25.59 4.99
C GLU A 275 -20.90 25.58 6.36
N ILE A 276 -19.69 26.13 6.48
CA ILE A 276 -19.00 26.31 7.76
C ILE A 276 -19.86 27.24 8.68
N SER A 277 -20.35 28.39 8.18
CA SER A 277 -21.16 29.32 8.94
C SER A 277 -22.44 28.69 9.44
N LYS A 278 -23.11 27.91 8.61
CA LYS A 278 -24.30 27.11 8.96
C LYS A 278 -24.01 26.12 10.08
N THR A 279 -22.88 25.40 9.96
CA THR A 279 -22.43 24.42 10.96
C THR A 279 -22.19 25.10 12.31
N VAL A 280 -21.52 26.25 12.30
CA VAL A 280 -21.28 27.08 13.52
C VAL A 280 -22.58 27.52 14.17
N GLU A 281 -23.58 27.91 13.38
CA GLU A 281 -24.90 28.29 13.92
C GLU A 281 -25.59 27.06 14.55
N MET A 282 -25.56 25.90 13.92
CA MET A 282 -26.09 24.65 14.46
C MET A 282 -25.40 24.23 15.78
N ALA A 283 -24.11 24.52 15.91
CA ALA A 283 -23.33 24.21 17.10
C ALA A 283 -23.81 24.94 18.36
N LYS A 284 -24.46 26.10 18.23
CA LYS A 284 -25.01 26.85 19.37
C LYS A 284 -26.17 26.12 20.07
N GLY A 285 -26.82 25.20 19.39
CA GLY A 285 -27.96 24.44 19.89
C GLY A 285 -27.63 23.12 20.58
N VAL A 286 -26.35 22.77 20.75
CA VAL A 286 -25.90 21.49 21.31
C VAL A 286 -24.84 21.71 22.40
N SER A 287 -24.70 20.72 23.27
CA SER A 287 -23.67 20.73 24.34
C SER A 287 -22.34 20.14 23.89
N LYS A 288 -22.34 19.29 22.85
CA LYS A 288 -21.13 18.61 22.35
C LYS A 288 -21.12 18.56 20.84
N ILE A 289 -19.91 18.68 20.29
CA ILE A 289 -19.63 18.59 18.86
C ILE A 289 -18.69 17.41 18.64
N ILE A 290 -19.01 16.57 17.68
CA ILE A 290 -18.18 15.48 17.19
C ILE A 290 -17.65 15.92 15.83
N LEU A 291 -16.38 16.33 15.78
CA LEU A 291 -15.72 16.80 14.57
C LEU A 291 -14.88 15.65 14.00
N CYS A 292 -15.31 15.12 12.86
CA CYS A 292 -14.65 14.04 12.15
C CYS A 292 -13.71 14.61 11.08
N LEU A 293 -12.43 14.54 11.35
CA LEU A 293 -11.37 15.02 10.45
C LEU A 293 -10.62 13.83 9.81
N GLY A 294 -10.09 14.05 8.64
CA GLY A 294 -9.29 13.07 7.90
C GLY A 294 -8.50 13.70 6.78
N GLU A 295 -7.79 12.86 6.04
CA GLU A 295 -6.97 13.23 4.89
C GLU A 295 -7.41 12.43 3.66
N LYS A 296 -7.02 12.91 2.48
CA LYS A 296 -7.11 12.13 1.24
C LYS A 296 -5.91 11.21 1.10
N ASN A 297 -6.13 10.06 0.45
CA ASN A 297 -5.05 9.19 -0.02
C ASN A 297 -4.22 9.87 -1.11
#